data_cc63ac4c3397155e4062896a3db74995
#
_entry.id   cc63ac4c3397155e4062896a3db74995
#
_cell.length_a   1.000
_cell.length_b   1.000
_cell.length_c   1.000
_cell.angle_alpha   90.00
_cell.angle_beta   90.00
_cell.angle_gamma   90.00
#
_symmetry.space_group_name_H-M   'P 1'
#
loop_
_entity.id
_entity.type
_entity.pdbx_description
1 polymer ?
#
loop_
_entity_poly.entity_id
_entity_poly.type
_entity_poly.pdbx_seq_one_letter_code
_entity_poly.pdbx_strand_id
1 'polypeptide(L)'
;AVNTMDSMVGYKNDKYLYFGRAAAKFDDVMNFIPARLSAIMMILAAPLVKLDGASAWKIFKRDRLNHASPNSAQTEAVMAGALQVQLAGDAWYFGKKHEKPTIGDAVRPVEIEDIARANKLLYAASLLGMIVFCGIRIAVWFGIKMEL
;
A
#
# COMPACT_ATOMS: atom_id res chain seq x y z
N ALA A 1 -10.03 -14.00 -2.63
CA ALA A 1 -10.40 -15.04 -1.65
C ALA A 1 -9.76 -14.78 -0.28
N VAL A 2 -8.42 -14.66 -0.17
CA VAL A 2 -7.71 -14.49 1.12
C VAL A 2 -8.17 -13.21 1.83
N ASN A 3 -8.09 -12.08 1.17
CA ASN A 3 -8.53 -10.78 1.71
C ASN A 3 -10.02 -10.76 2.09
N THR A 4 -10.88 -11.43 1.31
CA THR A 4 -12.30 -11.58 1.64
C THR A 4 -12.48 -12.40 2.92
N MET A 5 -11.70 -13.46 3.10
CA MET A 5 -11.75 -14.31 4.29
C MET A 5 -11.31 -13.51 5.54
N ASP A 6 -10.25 -12.72 5.46
CA ASP A 6 -9.84 -11.82 6.53
C ASP A 6 -10.92 -10.80 6.85
N SER A 7 -11.48 -10.13 5.86
CA SER A 7 -12.55 -9.14 6.03
C SER A 7 -13.84 -9.72 6.64
N MET A 8 -14.14 -10.98 6.42
CA MET A 8 -15.36 -11.62 6.96
C MET A 8 -15.18 -12.21 8.36
N VAL A 9 -14.00 -12.75 8.68
CA VAL A 9 -13.78 -13.51 9.92
C VAL A 9 -12.57 -13.05 10.72
N GLY A 10 -11.73 -12.15 10.20
CA GLY A 10 -10.52 -11.64 10.85
C GLY A 10 -10.79 -10.71 12.02
N TYR A 11 -12.05 -10.25 12.20
CA TYR A 11 -12.43 -9.44 13.36
C TYR A 11 -12.38 -10.27 14.64
N LYS A 12 -11.99 -9.63 15.74
CA LYS A 12 -12.00 -10.22 17.10
C LYS A 12 -13.43 -10.49 17.52
N ASN A 13 -13.95 -11.67 17.17
CA ASN A 13 -15.23 -12.20 17.60
C ASN A 13 -14.94 -13.48 18.39
N ASP A 14 -15.52 -13.63 19.57
CA ASP A 14 -15.29 -14.78 20.45
C ASP A 14 -15.56 -16.13 19.76
N LYS A 15 -16.51 -16.17 18.85
CA LYS A 15 -16.88 -17.38 18.08
C LYS A 15 -15.81 -17.80 17.05
N TYR A 16 -15.04 -16.85 16.48
CA TYR A 16 -14.10 -17.13 15.39
C TYR A 16 -12.66 -16.65 15.71
N LEU A 17 -12.33 -16.43 16.98
CA LEU A 17 -11.08 -15.79 17.40
C LEU A 17 -9.83 -16.45 16.82
N TYR A 18 -9.74 -17.77 16.86
CA TYR A 18 -8.57 -18.51 16.36
C TYR A 18 -8.56 -18.61 14.83
N PHE A 19 -9.71 -18.83 14.23
CA PHE A 19 -9.85 -18.90 12.77
C PHE A 19 -9.60 -17.52 12.13
N GLY A 20 -10.13 -16.45 12.73
CA GLY A 20 -9.88 -15.08 12.30
C GLY A 20 -8.42 -14.68 12.38
N ARG A 21 -7.72 -15.09 13.46
CA ARG A 21 -6.26 -14.88 13.56
C ARG A 21 -5.47 -15.60 12.48
N ALA A 22 -5.85 -16.83 12.12
CA ALA A 22 -5.22 -17.56 11.05
C ALA A 22 -5.46 -16.89 9.69
N ALA A 23 -6.69 -16.44 9.43
CA ALA A 23 -7.05 -15.71 8.22
C ALA A 23 -6.26 -14.40 8.08
N ALA A 24 -6.19 -13.59 9.13
CA ALA A 24 -5.44 -12.34 9.14
C ALA A 24 -3.93 -12.56 8.92
N LYS A 25 -3.32 -13.55 9.59
CA LYS A 25 -1.91 -13.88 9.36
C LYS A 25 -1.64 -14.38 7.95
N PHE A 26 -2.54 -15.17 7.40
CA PHE A 26 -2.41 -15.66 6.03
C PHE A 26 -2.52 -14.52 5.02
N ASP A 27 -3.44 -13.57 5.24
CA ASP A 27 -3.56 -12.36 4.44
C ASP A 27 -2.27 -11.51 4.51
N ASP A 28 -1.72 -11.32 5.71
CA ASP A 28 -0.46 -10.59 5.90
C ASP A 28 0.70 -11.23 5.12
N VAL A 29 0.82 -12.56 5.12
CA VAL A 29 1.87 -13.29 4.38
C VAL A 29 1.66 -13.17 2.86
N MET A 30 0.44 -13.36 2.39
CA MET A 30 0.15 -13.32 0.95
C MET A 30 0.32 -11.90 0.37
N ASN A 31 0.03 -10.87 1.15
CA ASN A 31 0.17 -9.47 0.74
C ASN A 31 1.57 -8.90 1.01
N PHE A 32 2.48 -9.64 1.65
CA PHE A 32 3.79 -9.13 2.03
C PHE A 32 4.61 -8.62 0.83
N ILE A 33 4.75 -9.45 -0.20
CA ILE A 33 5.48 -9.09 -1.43
C ILE A 33 4.68 -8.09 -2.28
N PRO A 34 3.40 -8.32 -2.60
CA PRO A 34 2.60 -7.37 -3.38
C PRO A 34 2.59 -5.94 -2.82
N ALA A 35 2.43 -5.77 -1.51
CA ALA A 35 2.40 -4.43 -0.90
C ALA A 35 3.70 -3.65 -1.12
N ARG A 36 4.85 -4.32 -1.01
CA ARG A 36 6.16 -3.70 -1.22
C ARG A 36 6.44 -3.38 -2.68
N LEU A 37 6.09 -4.30 -3.58
CA LEU A 37 6.20 -4.06 -5.03
C LEU A 37 5.30 -2.90 -5.47
N SER A 38 4.06 -2.85 -4.97
CA SER A 38 3.14 -1.74 -5.25
C SER A 38 3.71 -0.40 -4.76
N ALA A 39 4.25 -0.37 -3.54
CA ALA A 39 4.89 0.84 -3.01
C ALA A 39 6.06 1.32 -3.90
N ILE A 40 6.93 0.41 -4.33
CA ILE A 40 8.04 0.74 -5.23
C ILE A 40 7.51 1.26 -6.57
N MET A 41 6.52 0.61 -7.17
CA MET A 41 5.92 1.07 -8.44
C MET A 41 5.30 2.47 -8.28
N MET A 42 4.64 2.75 -7.15
CA MET A 42 4.08 4.07 -6.86
C MET A 42 5.18 5.14 -6.71
N ILE A 43 6.29 4.84 -6.03
CA ILE A 43 7.41 5.77 -5.88
C ILE A 43 8.00 6.12 -7.25
N LEU A 44 8.21 5.12 -8.11
CA LEU A 44 8.73 5.32 -9.46
C LEU A 44 7.74 6.04 -10.38
N ALA A 45 6.45 5.83 -10.18
CA ALA A 45 5.40 6.47 -10.96
C ALA A 45 5.11 7.93 -10.51
N ALA A 46 5.40 8.30 -9.26
CA ALA A 46 5.08 9.62 -8.72
C ALA A 46 5.62 10.78 -9.60
N PRO A 47 6.89 10.81 -10.02
CA PRO A 47 7.39 11.87 -10.89
C PRO A 47 6.73 11.87 -12.28
N LEU A 48 6.28 10.72 -12.79
CA LEU A 48 5.61 10.64 -14.10
C LEU A 48 4.26 11.39 -14.11
N VAL A 49 3.62 11.48 -12.96
CA VAL A 49 2.35 12.21 -12.77
C VAL A 49 2.54 13.55 -12.05
N LYS A 50 3.78 14.07 -12.01
CA LYS A 50 4.15 15.36 -11.42
C LYS A 50 3.89 15.44 -9.91
N LEU A 51 4.05 14.31 -9.21
CA LEU A 51 4.05 14.23 -7.75
C LEU A 51 5.47 14.06 -7.21
N ASP A 52 5.64 14.30 -5.90
CA ASP A 52 6.96 14.28 -5.26
C ASP A 52 7.42 12.86 -4.94
N GLY A 53 8.17 12.25 -5.86
CA GLY A 53 8.76 10.92 -5.68
C GLY A 53 9.86 10.88 -4.60
N ALA A 54 10.59 11.96 -4.38
CA ALA A 54 11.64 12.03 -3.36
C ALA A 54 11.03 12.04 -1.96
N SER A 55 9.99 12.84 -1.75
CA SER A 55 9.21 12.84 -0.50
C SER A 55 8.50 11.51 -0.29
N ALA A 56 7.92 10.92 -1.34
CA ALA A 56 7.30 9.58 -1.29
C ALA A 56 8.30 8.53 -0.77
N TRP A 57 9.53 8.51 -1.29
CA TRP A 57 10.58 7.60 -0.84
C TRP A 57 11.02 7.86 0.61
N LYS A 58 11.17 9.14 0.99
CA LYS A 58 11.53 9.55 2.36
C LYS A 58 10.51 9.06 3.38
N ILE A 59 9.22 9.36 3.14
CA ILE A 59 8.11 8.99 4.02
C ILE A 59 7.93 7.46 4.04
N PHE A 60 8.02 6.79 2.89
CA PHE A 60 8.00 5.33 2.83
C PHE A 60 9.04 4.70 3.75
N LYS A 61 10.29 5.15 3.71
CA LYS A 61 11.34 4.60 4.59
C LYS A 61 11.06 4.81 6.07
N ARG A 62 10.47 5.94 6.43
CA ARG A 62 10.20 6.33 7.81
C ARG A 62 8.95 5.66 8.37
N ASP A 63 7.84 5.69 7.62
CA ASP A 63 6.49 5.45 8.14
C ASP A 63 5.84 4.14 7.66
N ARG A 64 6.48 3.38 6.77
CA ARG A 64 5.91 2.15 6.17
C ARG A 64 5.48 1.06 7.17
N LEU A 65 5.82 1.21 8.44
CA LEU A 65 5.45 0.29 9.52
C LEU A 65 4.50 0.93 10.54
N ASN A 66 4.04 2.15 10.31
CA ASN A 66 3.14 2.89 11.20
C ASN A 66 1.68 2.45 11.05
N HIS A 67 1.42 1.16 10.97
CA HIS A 67 0.08 0.59 10.91
C HIS A 67 0.04 -0.78 11.59
N ALA A 68 -1.15 -1.19 12.06
CA ALA A 68 -1.34 -2.47 12.72
C ALA A 68 -1.08 -3.67 11.78
N SER A 69 -1.46 -3.56 10.50
CA SER A 69 -1.05 -4.52 9.46
C SER A 69 0.31 -4.12 8.89
N PRO A 70 1.25 -5.06 8.71
CA PRO A 70 2.58 -4.80 8.15
C PRO A 70 2.56 -4.41 6.66
N ASN A 71 1.40 -4.49 6.02
CA ASN A 71 1.21 -4.27 4.57
C ASN A 71 0.52 -2.95 4.26
N SER A 72 -0.41 -2.48 5.10
CA SER A 72 -1.23 -1.29 4.82
C SER A 72 -0.40 -0.03 4.67
N ALA A 73 0.48 0.26 5.64
CA ALA A 73 1.28 1.48 5.60
C ALA A 73 2.31 1.53 4.46
N GLN A 74 2.56 0.44 3.73
CA GLN A 74 3.52 0.45 2.62
C GLN A 74 3.11 1.44 1.53
N THR A 75 1.89 1.34 1.06
CA THR A 75 1.35 2.22 0.01
C THR A 75 0.80 3.54 0.57
N GLU A 76 0.26 3.53 1.79
CA GLU A 76 -0.20 4.75 2.47
C GLU A 76 0.94 5.75 2.69
N ALA A 77 2.11 5.28 3.14
CA ALA A 77 3.28 6.13 3.34
C ALA A 77 3.79 6.74 2.02
N VAL A 78 3.76 5.96 0.93
CA VAL A 78 4.10 6.49 -0.40
C VAL A 78 3.12 7.58 -0.83
N MET A 79 1.82 7.32 -0.66
CA MET A 79 0.77 8.28 -1.03
C MET A 79 0.88 9.56 -0.21
N ALA A 80 1.04 9.44 1.12
CA ALA A 80 1.22 10.60 2.00
C ALA A 80 2.42 11.45 1.59
N GLY A 81 3.56 10.82 1.29
CA GLY A 81 4.75 11.52 0.84
C GLY A 81 4.60 12.15 -0.54
N ALA A 82 4.03 11.42 -1.51
CA ALA A 82 3.82 11.91 -2.87
C ALA A 82 2.89 13.13 -2.93
N LEU A 83 1.86 13.14 -2.09
CA LEU A 83 0.88 14.23 -1.99
C LEU A 83 1.29 15.31 -0.98
N GLN A 84 2.33 15.09 -0.18
CA GLN A 84 2.79 16.00 0.89
C GLN A 84 1.70 16.28 1.93
N VAL A 85 0.94 15.27 2.31
CA VAL A 85 -0.13 15.33 3.30
C VAL A 85 0.12 14.35 4.43
N GLN A 86 -0.51 14.59 5.58
CA GLN A 86 -0.54 13.66 6.68
C GLN A 86 -1.81 12.80 6.62
N LEU A 87 -1.65 11.50 6.76
CA LEU A 87 -2.72 10.51 6.80
C LEU A 87 -2.74 9.78 8.15
N ALA A 88 -3.76 8.97 8.38
CA ALA A 88 -3.98 8.22 9.61
C ALA A 88 -4.09 9.13 10.85
N GLY A 89 -3.56 8.68 12.00
CA GLY A 89 -3.74 9.38 13.28
C GLY A 89 -4.95 8.87 14.07
N ASP A 90 -5.26 9.59 15.13
CA ASP A 90 -6.31 9.22 16.08
C ASP A 90 -7.67 9.01 15.42
N ALA A 91 -8.37 7.98 15.83
CA ALA A 91 -9.72 7.66 15.33
C ALA A 91 -10.69 7.37 16.48
N TRP A 92 -11.96 7.71 16.29
CA TRP A 92 -13.01 7.44 17.26
C TRP A 92 -13.82 6.22 16.83
N TYR A 93 -13.87 5.19 17.71
CA TYR A 93 -14.69 4.00 17.51
C TYR A 93 -15.61 3.83 18.71
N PHE A 94 -16.91 3.79 18.49
CA PHE A 94 -17.92 3.62 19.55
C PHE A 94 -17.75 4.59 20.71
N GLY A 95 -17.46 5.86 20.42
CA GLY A 95 -17.26 6.92 21.42
C GLY A 95 -15.93 6.87 22.19
N LYS A 96 -15.02 5.95 21.86
CA LYS A 96 -13.68 5.86 22.45
C LYS A 96 -12.63 6.32 21.46
N LYS A 97 -11.72 7.17 21.93
CA LYS A 97 -10.56 7.59 21.17
C LYS A 97 -9.53 6.47 21.12
N HIS A 98 -9.09 6.11 19.93
CA HIS A 98 -7.98 5.19 19.71
C HIS A 98 -6.81 5.97 19.11
N GLU A 99 -5.75 6.08 19.87
CA GLU A 99 -4.51 6.70 19.40
C GLU A 99 -3.85 5.80 18.36
N LYS A 100 -3.52 6.37 17.21
CA LYS A 100 -2.83 5.70 16.12
C LYS A 100 -1.70 6.58 15.61
N PRO A 101 -0.56 5.98 15.21
CA PRO A 101 0.51 6.75 14.60
C PRO A 101 0.03 7.44 13.33
N THR A 102 0.57 8.61 13.06
CA THR A 102 0.37 9.32 11.81
C THR A 102 1.33 8.81 10.73
N ILE A 103 0.97 9.01 9.48
CA ILE A 103 1.76 8.64 8.30
C ILE A 103 1.91 9.89 7.44
N GLY A 104 3.15 10.26 7.12
CA GLY A 104 3.48 11.46 6.37
C GLY A 104 3.61 12.71 7.24
N ASP A 105 3.92 13.81 6.59
CA ASP A 105 4.10 15.13 7.19
C ASP A 105 2.93 16.04 6.76
N ALA A 106 2.40 16.84 7.70
CA ALA A 106 1.33 17.82 7.41
C ALA A 106 1.91 19.06 6.72
N VAL A 107 2.46 18.90 5.51
CA VAL A 107 3.01 20.02 4.73
C VAL A 107 1.89 20.94 4.22
N ARG A 108 0.77 20.33 3.85
CA ARG A 108 -0.46 21.01 3.46
C ARG A 108 -1.70 20.25 3.93
N PRO A 109 -2.87 20.87 3.99
CA PRO A 109 -4.12 20.15 4.25
C PRO A 109 -4.49 19.22 3.09
N VAL A 110 -5.29 18.19 3.39
CA VAL A 110 -5.90 17.33 2.38
C VAL A 110 -7.00 18.10 1.65
N GLU A 111 -7.02 18.02 0.33
CA GLU A 111 -7.97 18.68 -0.57
C GLU A 111 -8.79 17.66 -1.35
N ILE A 112 -9.94 18.09 -1.89
CA ILE A 112 -10.79 17.21 -2.73
C ILE A 112 -10.04 16.76 -4.00
N GLU A 113 -9.19 17.61 -4.55
CA GLU A 113 -8.35 17.36 -5.71
C GLU A 113 -7.34 16.22 -5.48
N ASP A 114 -7.04 15.89 -4.23
CA ASP A 114 -6.14 14.78 -3.90
C ASP A 114 -6.72 13.42 -4.28
N ILE A 115 -8.04 13.31 -4.37
CA ILE A 115 -8.69 12.12 -4.92
C ILE A 115 -8.25 11.90 -6.37
N ALA A 116 -8.26 12.96 -7.18
CA ALA A 116 -7.84 12.88 -8.58
C ALA A 116 -6.33 12.65 -8.71
N ARG A 117 -5.52 13.29 -7.85
CA ARG A 117 -4.05 13.10 -7.81
C ARG A 117 -3.69 11.68 -7.42
N ALA A 118 -4.35 11.13 -6.39
CA ALA A 118 -4.17 9.75 -5.93
C ALA A 118 -4.55 8.74 -7.02
N ASN A 119 -5.68 8.94 -7.71
CA ASN A 119 -6.09 8.08 -8.82
C ASN A 119 -5.09 8.11 -9.98
N LYS A 120 -4.55 9.28 -10.34
CA LYS A 120 -3.50 9.39 -11.36
C LYS A 120 -2.26 8.59 -10.98
N LEU A 121 -1.84 8.66 -9.72
CA LEU A 121 -0.70 7.88 -9.22
C LEU A 121 -0.99 6.38 -9.27
N LEU A 122 -2.19 5.97 -8.86
CA LEU A 122 -2.62 4.58 -8.90
C LEU A 122 -2.58 4.01 -10.34
N TYR A 123 -3.16 4.72 -11.31
CA TYR A 123 -3.15 4.29 -12.70
C TYR A 123 -1.74 4.25 -13.30
N ALA A 124 -0.91 5.26 -13.01
CA ALA A 124 0.47 5.28 -13.49
C ALA A 124 1.30 4.14 -12.90
N ALA A 125 1.16 3.87 -11.61
CA ALA A 125 1.83 2.75 -10.94
C ALA A 125 1.37 1.40 -11.49
N SER A 126 0.06 1.23 -11.74
CA SER A 126 -0.50 0.02 -12.32
C SER A 126 0.00 -0.23 -13.75
N LEU A 127 0.04 0.81 -14.57
CA LEU A 127 0.56 0.73 -15.94
C LEU A 127 2.06 0.38 -15.95
N LEU A 128 2.84 1.05 -15.09
CA LEU A 128 4.26 0.77 -14.94
C LEU A 128 4.49 -0.69 -14.48
N GLY A 129 3.73 -1.16 -13.50
CA GLY A 129 3.78 -2.54 -13.04
C GLY A 129 3.46 -3.53 -14.15
N MET A 130 2.40 -3.26 -14.93
CA MET A 130 2.03 -4.09 -16.07
C MET A 130 3.19 -4.18 -17.10
N ILE A 131 3.79 -3.05 -17.47
CA ILE A 131 4.92 -3.02 -18.40
C ILE A 131 6.11 -3.85 -17.87
N VAL A 132 6.46 -3.67 -16.60
CA VAL A 132 7.57 -4.39 -15.96
C VAL A 132 7.32 -5.91 -15.95
N PHE A 133 6.14 -6.33 -15.48
CA PHE A 133 5.83 -7.77 -15.39
C PHE A 133 5.64 -8.43 -16.74
N CYS A 134 5.05 -7.73 -17.73
CA CYS A 134 5.01 -8.23 -19.11
C CYS A 134 6.41 -8.34 -19.71
N GLY A 135 7.27 -7.36 -19.48
CA GLY A 135 8.67 -7.40 -19.93
C GLY A 135 9.44 -8.58 -19.33
N ILE A 136 9.33 -8.80 -18.02
CA ILE A 136 9.93 -9.97 -17.34
C ILE A 136 9.39 -11.28 -17.94
N ARG A 137 8.08 -11.39 -18.14
CA ARG A 137 7.45 -12.58 -18.72
C ARG A 137 7.98 -12.89 -20.11
N ILE A 138 8.12 -11.87 -20.95
CA ILE A 138 8.67 -11.99 -22.31
C ILE A 138 10.13 -12.42 -22.26
N ALA A 139 10.96 -11.78 -21.42
CA ALA A 139 12.37 -12.10 -21.29
C ALA A 139 12.59 -13.56 -20.84
N VAL A 140 11.83 -14.02 -19.84
CA VAL A 140 11.87 -15.42 -19.37
C VAL A 140 11.47 -16.38 -20.49
N TRP A 141 10.44 -16.06 -21.27
CA TRP A 141 9.99 -16.92 -22.37
C TRP A 141 11.05 -17.06 -23.47
N PHE A 142 11.74 -15.96 -23.83
CA PHE A 142 12.83 -16.01 -24.80
C PHE A 142 14.07 -16.74 -24.25
N GLY A 143 14.42 -16.53 -22.98
CA GLY A 143 15.53 -17.22 -22.33
C GLY A 143 15.37 -18.75 -22.35
N ILE A 144 14.18 -19.24 -21.98
CA ILE A 144 13.89 -20.69 -22.02
C ILE A 144 13.97 -21.26 -23.45
N LYS A 145 13.55 -20.49 -24.47
CA LYS A 145 13.63 -20.95 -25.87
C LYS A 145 15.04 -20.99 -26.43
N MET A 146 16.00 -20.27 -25.86
CA MET A 146 17.38 -20.30 -26.32
C MET A 146 18.20 -21.47 -25.70
N GLU A 147 17.70 -22.09 -24.65
CA GLU A 147 18.33 -23.23 -23.99
C GLU A 147 17.80 -24.61 -24.47
N LEU A 148 16.76 -24.62 -25.32
CA LEU A 148 16.16 -25.80 -25.94
C LEU A 148 16.55 -25.92 -27.43
#